data_2e24bfb93958b86abe2f16490c0f298a
#
_entry.id   2e24bfb93958b86abe2f16490c0f298a
#
_cell.length_a   1.000
_cell.length_b   1.000
_cell.length_c   1.000
_cell.angle_alpha   90.00
_cell.angle_beta   90.00
_cell.angle_gamma   90.00
#
_symmetry.space_group_name_H-M   'P 1'
#
loop_
_entity.id
_entity.type
_entity.pdbx_description
1 polymer ?
#
loop_
_entity_poly.entity_id
_entity_poly.type
_entity_poly.pdbx_seq_one_letter_code
_entity_poly.pdbx_strand_id
1 'polypeptide(L)'
;MTTTALLTDRYELTMLDGLIAAGRHQQPSVFSTFARRLPRGRRYGVTAGTGRLVPMITDFRFDDETVDWLRADHVVSEETAQFLRGFRFSGDVEGYAEGEPYVAGAPLLTVRGPLGECILLETLVLSVLNHDSAIAAAAARMHCAARGRPLIEMGARRTHEQAGVDAARAAWLCGFDATSDLEAGLRHGIPTTGTAAHAFVLAFPTEADAFAAQLRTQGVGTTLLVDTYDIEQGIRSAVRVAGTDLGAIRIDSGPASEGARRARVLLDSLGATSTRIVLTGDLDEFVITELVDAPADAYGVGTQLSTGSGRPTAGLVYKLVETAGRPVAKSSEGKADPGGATRAWRRVVEGRAAEEIVLDGGRAPAGGPGELRPLTVPYLTGGEPAALPTLAGSREHHLRARGELPSDALLVAAGPEALPLLRG
;
A
#
# COMPACT_ATOMS: atom_id res chain seq x y z
N MET A 1 -24.52 8.86 -3.04
CA MET A 1 -23.17 8.27 -3.19
C MET A 1 -23.32 7.05 -4.07
N THR A 2 -22.53 6.96 -5.13
CA THR A 2 -22.51 5.77 -5.99
C THR A 2 -22.08 4.57 -5.14
N THR A 3 -22.89 3.53 -5.10
CA THR A 3 -22.55 2.28 -4.41
C THR A 3 -21.28 1.65 -4.99
N THR A 4 -20.53 0.87 -4.19
CA THR A 4 -19.38 0.11 -4.64
C THR A 4 -19.77 -1.22 -5.31
N ALA A 5 -21.03 -1.61 -5.30
CA ALA A 5 -21.50 -2.92 -5.71
C ALA A 5 -21.25 -3.28 -7.19
N LEU A 6 -21.17 -2.27 -8.08
CA LEU A 6 -20.79 -2.49 -9.48
C LEU A 6 -19.28 -2.50 -9.72
N LEU A 7 -18.46 -2.30 -8.71
CA LEU A 7 -17.01 -2.54 -8.77
C LEU A 7 -16.73 -4.04 -8.60
N THR A 8 -17.50 -4.87 -9.32
CA THR A 8 -17.47 -6.32 -9.30
C THR A 8 -17.27 -6.84 -10.73
N ASP A 9 -16.83 -8.08 -10.88
CA ASP A 9 -16.72 -8.74 -12.17
C ASP A 9 -18.06 -9.44 -12.49
N ARG A 10 -18.48 -9.41 -13.75
CA ARG A 10 -19.75 -10.01 -14.19
C ARG A 10 -19.89 -11.49 -13.80
N TYR A 11 -18.80 -12.25 -13.78
CA TYR A 11 -18.87 -13.67 -13.43
C TYR A 11 -19.34 -13.93 -12.00
N GLU A 12 -19.13 -12.99 -11.08
CA GLU A 12 -19.62 -13.08 -9.70
C GLU A 12 -21.16 -13.10 -9.66
N LEU A 13 -21.79 -12.23 -10.44
CA LEU A 13 -23.26 -12.22 -10.60
C LEU A 13 -23.75 -13.48 -11.36
N THR A 14 -23.01 -13.95 -12.37
CA THR A 14 -23.34 -15.19 -13.07
C THR A 14 -23.28 -16.40 -12.14
N MET A 15 -22.27 -16.46 -11.27
CA MET A 15 -22.17 -17.54 -10.27
C MET A 15 -23.28 -17.43 -9.23
N LEU A 16 -23.58 -16.22 -8.75
CA LEU A 16 -24.67 -15.98 -7.80
C LEU A 16 -26.01 -16.45 -8.38
N ASP A 17 -26.32 -16.11 -9.62
CA ASP A 17 -27.54 -16.52 -10.30
C ASP A 17 -27.69 -18.05 -10.34
N GLY A 18 -26.62 -18.75 -10.72
CA GLY A 18 -26.58 -20.21 -10.69
C GLY A 18 -26.71 -20.81 -9.29
N LEU A 19 -26.14 -20.17 -8.27
CA LEU A 19 -26.25 -20.62 -6.87
C LEU A 19 -27.66 -20.41 -6.31
N ILE A 20 -28.34 -19.32 -6.66
CA ILE A 20 -29.74 -19.07 -6.28
C ILE A 20 -30.64 -20.10 -6.94
N ALA A 21 -30.54 -20.30 -8.26
CA ALA A 21 -31.31 -21.30 -8.98
C ALA A 21 -31.11 -22.74 -8.45
N ALA A 22 -29.91 -23.03 -7.93
CA ALA A 22 -29.58 -24.32 -7.31
C ALA A 22 -29.95 -24.39 -5.80
N GLY A 23 -30.47 -23.33 -5.18
CA GLY A 23 -30.77 -23.26 -3.76
C GLY A 23 -29.56 -23.34 -2.84
N ARG A 24 -28.37 -22.94 -3.33
CA ARG A 24 -27.09 -23.09 -2.59
C ARG A 24 -26.49 -21.78 -2.09
N HIS A 25 -27.06 -20.64 -2.44
CA HIS A 25 -26.53 -19.32 -2.08
C HIS A 25 -26.43 -19.06 -0.56
N GLN A 26 -27.28 -19.70 0.24
CA GLN A 26 -27.27 -19.62 1.70
C GLN A 26 -26.32 -20.60 2.39
N GLN A 27 -25.60 -21.45 1.61
CA GLN A 27 -24.71 -22.45 2.16
C GLN A 27 -23.54 -21.78 2.88
N PRO A 28 -23.20 -22.18 4.14
CA PRO A 28 -22.04 -21.64 4.84
C PRO A 28 -20.74 -21.86 4.05
N SER A 29 -19.92 -20.84 3.94
CA SER A 29 -18.68 -20.87 3.18
C SER A 29 -17.56 -20.09 3.84
N VAL A 30 -16.32 -20.43 3.49
CA VAL A 30 -15.13 -19.71 3.90
C VAL A 30 -14.27 -19.47 2.66
N PHE A 31 -13.91 -18.21 2.45
CA PHE A 31 -12.94 -17.77 1.46
C PHE A 31 -11.67 -17.29 2.13
N SER A 32 -10.53 -17.55 1.51
CA SER A 32 -9.23 -17.07 1.99
C SER A 32 -8.51 -16.29 0.89
N THR A 33 -7.92 -15.15 1.28
CA THR A 33 -7.06 -14.32 0.43
C THR A 33 -5.61 -14.55 0.81
N PHE A 34 -4.78 -14.89 -0.17
CA PHE A 34 -3.35 -15.15 0.03
C PHE A 34 -2.55 -14.91 -1.25
N ALA A 35 -1.24 -14.67 -1.12
CA ALA A 35 -0.33 -14.70 -2.25
C ALA A 35 0.19 -16.13 -2.47
N ARG A 36 0.06 -16.69 -3.69
CA ARG A 36 0.68 -17.99 -3.99
C ARG A 36 2.20 -17.92 -4.02
N ARG A 37 2.72 -16.77 -4.39
CA ARG A 37 4.14 -16.42 -4.42
C ARG A 37 4.26 -14.91 -4.29
N LEU A 38 5.32 -14.44 -3.70
CA LEU A 38 5.63 -13.02 -3.70
C LEU A 38 6.05 -12.54 -5.10
N PRO A 39 5.78 -11.29 -5.48
CA PRO A 39 6.32 -10.69 -6.69
C PRO A 39 7.85 -10.80 -6.71
N ARG A 40 8.42 -11.03 -7.91
CA ARG A 40 9.87 -11.21 -8.07
C ARG A 40 10.66 -10.07 -7.42
N GLY A 41 11.66 -10.44 -6.61
CA GLY A 41 12.51 -9.49 -5.88
C GLY A 41 11.93 -9.02 -4.54
N ARG A 42 10.74 -9.49 -4.14
CA ARG A 42 10.17 -9.26 -2.82
C ARG A 42 10.48 -10.44 -1.91
N ARG A 43 10.98 -10.18 -0.71
CA ARG A 43 11.23 -11.19 0.32
C ARG A 43 10.09 -11.26 1.35
N TYR A 44 9.28 -10.23 1.41
CA TYR A 44 8.02 -10.13 2.15
C TYR A 44 7.08 -9.17 1.43
N GLY A 45 5.78 -9.30 1.69
CA GLY A 45 4.77 -8.31 1.37
C GLY A 45 4.35 -7.52 2.61
N VAL A 46 3.50 -6.53 2.42
CA VAL A 46 2.87 -5.76 3.51
C VAL A 46 1.38 -5.72 3.28
N THR A 47 0.60 -6.14 4.26
CA THR A 47 -0.87 -6.07 4.21
C THR A 47 -1.30 -4.60 4.28
N ALA A 48 -1.97 -4.11 3.24
CA ALA A 48 -2.46 -2.74 3.19
C ALA A 48 -3.81 -2.66 2.50
N GLY A 49 -4.59 -1.62 2.82
CA GLY A 49 -5.90 -1.37 2.25
C GLY A 49 -7.08 -1.87 3.08
N THR A 50 -6.86 -2.62 4.15
CA THR A 50 -7.97 -3.12 4.99
C THR A 50 -8.75 -1.98 5.65
N GLY A 51 -8.10 -0.89 6.05
CA GLY A 51 -8.75 0.27 6.63
C GLY A 51 -9.71 0.99 5.68
N ARG A 52 -9.56 0.85 4.34
CA ARG A 52 -10.54 1.36 3.37
C ARG A 52 -11.45 0.28 2.80
N LEU A 53 -11.03 -1.00 2.82
CA LEU A 53 -11.85 -2.13 2.37
C LEU A 53 -13.08 -2.35 3.29
N VAL A 54 -12.90 -2.27 4.61
CA VAL A 54 -13.99 -2.52 5.57
C VAL A 54 -15.18 -1.59 5.36
N PRO A 55 -15.03 -0.25 5.27
CA PRO A 55 -16.14 0.62 4.91
C PRO A 55 -16.76 0.29 3.55
N MET A 56 -15.96 -0.11 2.57
CA MET A 56 -16.46 -0.47 1.23
C MET A 56 -17.32 -1.74 1.26
N ILE A 57 -17.01 -2.72 2.12
CA ILE A 57 -17.85 -3.92 2.32
C ILE A 57 -19.16 -3.54 3.04
N THR A 58 -19.11 -2.70 4.07
CA THR A 58 -20.31 -2.23 4.78
C THR A 58 -21.26 -1.43 3.89
N ASP A 59 -20.70 -0.69 2.93
CA ASP A 59 -21.45 0.11 1.97
C ASP A 59 -21.75 -0.64 0.65
N PHE A 60 -21.35 -1.92 0.55
CA PHE A 60 -21.60 -2.75 -0.63
C PHE A 60 -23.07 -3.15 -0.68
N ARG A 61 -23.82 -2.46 -1.51
CA ARG A 61 -25.29 -2.64 -1.65
C ARG A 61 -25.72 -2.24 -3.05
N PHE A 62 -26.81 -2.86 -3.53
CA PHE A 62 -27.40 -2.55 -4.82
C PHE A 62 -28.64 -1.69 -4.60
N ASP A 63 -28.68 -0.52 -5.22
CA ASP A 63 -29.88 0.30 -5.27
C ASP A 63 -30.86 -0.20 -6.36
N ASP A 64 -32.10 0.27 -6.31
CA ASP A 64 -33.14 -0.19 -7.24
C ASP A 64 -32.80 0.09 -8.70
N GLU A 65 -32.18 1.24 -9.00
CA GLU A 65 -31.77 1.60 -10.35
C GLU A 65 -30.72 0.62 -10.91
N THR A 66 -29.73 0.28 -10.08
CA THR A 66 -28.71 -0.70 -10.41
C THR A 66 -29.31 -2.09 -10.66
N VAL A 67 -30.21 -2.54 -9.77
CA VAL A 67 -30.85 -3.85 -9.92
C VAL A 67 -31.76 -3.90 -11.16
N ASP A 68 -32.50 -2.84 -11.42
CA ASP A 68 -33.36 -2.76 -12.61
C ASP A 68 -32.55 -2.79 -13.90
N TRP A 69 -31.38 -2.12 -13.91
CA TRP A 69 -30.45 -2.19 -15.04
C TRP A 69 -29.89 -3.61 -15.24
N LEU A 70 -29.42 -4.29 -14.16
CA LEU A 70 -28.88 -5.64 -14.23
C LEU A 70 -29.93 -6.64 -14.77
N ARG A 71 -31.20 -6.46 -14.38
CA ARG A 71 -32.32 -7.28 -14.85
C ARG A 71 -32.65 -7.01 -16.31
N ALA A 72 -32.78 -5.73 -16.69
CA ALA A 72 -33.14 -5.31 -18.05
C ALA A 72 -32.08 -5.73 -19.08
N ASP A 73 -30.80 -5.72 -18.69
CA ASP A 73 -29.66 -6.14 -19.51
C ASP A 73 -29.38 -7.66 -19.45
N HIS A 74 -30.29 -8.42 -18.84
CA HIS A 74 -30.20 -9.86 -18.69
C HIS A 74 -28.89 -10.34 -18.03
N VAL A 75 -28.34 -9.57 -17.09
CA VAL A 75 -27.16 -9.96 -16.30
C VAL A 75 -27.56 -10.97 -15.23
N VAL A 76 -28.74 -10.80 -14.63
CA VAL A 76 -29.28 -11.64 -13.55
C VAL A 76 -30.76 -11.99 -13.82
N SER A 77 -31.22 -13.09 -13.22
CA SER A 77 -32.64 -13.49 -13.20
C SER A 77 -33.47 -12.58 -12.28
N GLU A 78 -34.79 -12.71 -12.35
CA GLU A 78 -35.72 -11.99 -11.44
C GLU A 78 -35.50 -12.38 -9.98
N GLU A 79 -35.23 -13.65 -9.70
CA GLU A 79 -34.99 -14.18 -8.36
C GLU A 79 -33.69 -13.57 -7.78
N THR A 80 -32.61 -13.50 -8.57
CA THR A 80 -31.35 -12.88 -8.19
C THR A 80 -31.52 -11.38 -8.03
N ALA A 81 -32.27 -10.70 -8.89
CA ALA A 81 -32.58 -9.29 -8.76
C ALA A 81 -33.26 -8.98 -7.40
N GLN A 82 -34.21 -9.83 -7.01
CA GLN A 82 -34.87 -9.68 -5.70
C GLN A 82 -33.89 -9.88 -4.52
N PHE A 83 -32.98 -10.85 -4.61
CA PHE A 83 -31.93 -11.06 -3.62
C PHE A 83 -31.01 -9.82 -3.51
N LEU A 84 -30.59 -9.23 -4.63
CA LEU A 84 -29.71 -8.07 -4.65
C LEU A 84 -30.31 -6.81 -4.04
N ARG A 85 -31.64 -6.57 -4.17
CA ARG A 85 -32.32 -5.43 -3.54
C ARG A 85 -32.20 -5.42 -2.02
N GLY A 86 -32.19 -6.59 -1.40
CA GLY A 86 -32.03 -6.76 0.05
C GLY A 86 -30.60 -6.97 0.51
N PHE A 87 -29.64 -6.96 -0.43
CA PHE A 87 -28.27 -7.37 -0.13
C PHE A 87 -27.60 -6.52 0.94
N ARG A 88 -27.08 -7.19 1.94
CA ARG A 88 -26.11 -6.70 2.93
C ARG A 88 -25.21 -7.87 3.28
N PHE A 89 -23.92 -7.64 3.34
CA PHE A 89 -23.01 -8.66 3.84
C PHE A 89 -23.26 -8.90 5.32
N SER A 90 -23.55 -10.14 5.68
CA SER A 90 -23.93 -10.55 7.05
C SER A 90 -22.89 -11.43 7.73
N GLY A 91 -21.77 -11.70 7.07
CA GLY A 91 -20.74 -12.61 7.52
C GLY A 91 -19.66 -11.95 8.38
N ASP A 92 -18.60 -12.71 8.59
CA ASP A 92 -17.41 -12.30 9.34
C ASP A 92 -16.23 -12.07 8.38
N VAL A 93 -15.40 -11.08 8.69
CA VAL A 93 -14.12 -10.83 8.02
C VAL A 93 -13.03 -10.72 9.09
N GLU A 94 -12.03 -11.55 8.99
CA GLU A 94 -10.83 -11.49 9.84
C GLU A 94 -9.58 -11.55 8.95
N GLY A 95 -8.46 -11.00 9.41
CA GLY A 95 -7.22 -11.01 8.62
C GLY A 95 -6.03 -10.40 9.33
N TYR A 96 -4.91 -10.33 8.65
CA TYR A 96 -3.71 -9.67 9.17
C TYR A 96 -3.98 -8.21 9.46
N ALA A 97 -3.44 -7.71 10.56
CA ALA A 97 -3.52 -6.29 10.88
C ALA A 97 -2.93 -5.44 9.73
N GLU A 98 -3.53 -4.27 9.47
CA GLU A 98 -3.01 -3.38 8.44
C GLU A 98 -1.59 -2.93 8.79
N GLY A 99 -0.68 -3.08 7.84
CA GLY A 99 0.76 -2.85 8.05
C GLY A 99 1.56 -4.11 8.40
N GLU A 100 0.93 -5.24 8.68
CA GLU A 100 1.64 -6.49 9.02
C GLU A 100 2.41 -7.02 7.79
N PRO A 101 3.73 -7.30 7.91
CA PRO A 101 4.47 -8.04 6.89
C PRO A 101 3.95 -9.47 6.74
N TYR A 102 4.02 -10.04 5.53
CA TYR A 102 3.60 -11.41 5.25
C TYR A 102 4.55 -12.13 4.29
N VAL A 103 4.49 -13.46 4.30
CA VAL A 103 5.14 -14.35 3.34
C VAL A 103 4.12 -15.06 2.45
N ALA A 104 4.55 -15.69 1.35
CA ALA A 104 3.64 -16.39 0.46
C ALA A 104 2.91 -17.54 1.17
N GLY A 105 1.65 -17.74 0.80
CA GLY A 105 0.79 -18.76 1.38
C GLY A 105 0.11 -18.36 2.70
N ALA A 106 0.47 -17.24 3.32
CA ALA A 106 -0.19 -16.75 4.54
C ALA A 106 -1.64 -16.32 4.27
N PRO A 107 -2.62 -16.67 5.13
CA PRO A 107 -4.03 -16.29 4.98
C PRO A 107 -4.24 -14.83 5.41
N LEU A 108 -4.07 -13.89 4.48
CA LEU A 108 -4.09 -12.46 4.76
C LEU A 108 -5.47 -11.92 5.14
N LEU A 109 -6.51 -12.49 4.53
CA LEU A 109 -7.90 -12.15 4.82
C LEU A 109 -8.74 -13.41 4.67
N THR A 110 -9.64 -13.65 5.64
CA THR A 110 -10.62 -14.73 5.62
C THR A 110 -12.01 -14.14 5.70
N VAL A 111 -12.88 -14.51 4.77
CA VAL A 111 -14.29 -14.11 4.72
C VAL A 111 -15.15 -15.33 4.95
N ARG A 112 -16.06 -15.25 5.94
CA ARG A 112 -16.98 -16.33 6.33
C ARG A 112 -18.41 -15.84 6.21
N GLY A 113 -19.29 -16.64 5.62
CA GLY A 113 -20.70 -16.28 5.52
C GLY A 113 -21.44 -17.12 4.50
N PRO A 114 -22.68 -16.72 4.14
CA PRO A 114 -23.43 -17.34 3.06
C PRO A 114 -22.65 -17.27 1.74
N LEU A 115 -22.63 -18.39 1.00
CA LEU A 115 -21.82 -18.53 -0.23
C LEU A 115 -22.14 -17.42 -1.25
N GLY A 116 -23.41 -17.09 -1.44
CA GLY A 116 -23.84 -16.04 -2.36
C GLY A 116 -23.38 -14.64 -1.94
N GLU A 117 -23.21 -14.38 -0.64
CA GLU A 117 -22.69 -13.11 -0.15
C GLU A 117 -21.16 -13.03 -0.31
N CYS A 118 -20.47 -14.10 0.09
CA CYS A 118 -19.01 -14.12 0.04
C CYS A 118 -18.47 -14.05 -1.40
N ILE A 119 -19.16 -14.62 -2.38
CA ILE A 119 -18.71 -14.65 -3.78
C ILE A 119 -18.72 -13.26 -4.42
N LEU A 120 -19.63 -12.38 -4.03
CA LEU A 120 -19.75 -11.02 -4.54
C LEU A 120 -18.62 -10.08 -4.07
N LEU A 121 -17.82 -10.49 -3.10
CA LEU A 121 -16.74 -9.68 -2.56
C LEU A 121 -15.38 -9.92 -3.23
N GLU A 122 -15.25 -10.91 -4.12
CA GLU A 122 -13.94 -11.30 -4.69
C GLU A 122 -13.22 -10.12 -5.34
N THR A 123 -13.86 -9.46 -6.30
CA THR A 123 -13.23 -8.35 -7.03
C THR A 123 -12.95 -7.16 -6.12
N LEU A 124 -13.87 -6.80 -5.23
CA LEU A 124 -13.67 -5.69 -4.28
C LEU A 124 -12.46 -5.96 -3.38
N VAL A 125 -12.41 -7.14 -2.76
CA VAL A 125 -11.31 -7.54 -1.88
C VAL A 125 -9.98 -7.53 -2.64
N LEU A 126 -9.95 -8.13 -3.82
CA LEU A 126 -8.72 -8.27 -4.58
C LEU A 126 -8.23 -6.96 -5.18
N SER A 127 -9.12 -6.11 -5.69
CA SER A 127 -8.72 -4.81 -6.25
C SER A 127 -8.05 -3.91 -5.20
N VAL A 128 -8.64 -3.84 -4.01
CA VAL A 128 -8.10 -3.04 -2.91
C VAL A 128 -6.79 -3.62 -2.40
N LEU A 129 -6.79 -4.89 -1.98
CA LEU A 129 -5.62 -5.47 -1.33
C LEU A 129 -4.44 -5.66 -2.27
N ASN A 130 -4.68 -6.01 -3.54
CA ASN A 130 -3.60 -6.14 -4.53
C ASN A 130 -2.90 -4.82 -4.80
N HIS A 131 -3.65 -3.74 -5.00
CA HIS A 131 -3.10 -2.42 -5.26
C HIS A 131 -2.35 -1.87 -4.05
N ASP A 132 -3.02 -1.77 -2.90
CA ASP A 132 -2.45 -1.12 -1.72
C ASP A 132 -1.26 -1.90 -1.16
N SER A 133 -1.33 -3.24 -1.13
CA SER A 133 -0.22 -4.07 -0.65
C SER A 133 0.99 -4.06 -1.59
N ALA A 134 0.79 -3.89 -2.91
CA ALA A 134 1.89 -3.75 -3.86
C ALA A 134 2.68 -2.47 -3.60
N ILE A 135 1.97 -1.35 -3.41
CA ILE A 135 2.57 -0.05 -3.13
C ILE A 135 3.21 -0.03 -1.75
N ALA A 136 2.52 -0.58 -0.73
CA ALA A 136 3.06 -0.72 0.62
C ALA A 136 4.37 -1.52 0.64
N ALA A 137 4.45 -2.63 -0.11
CA ALA A 137 5.69 -3.40 -0.22
C ALA A 137 6.82 -2.63 -0.88
N ALA A 138 6.56 -1.79 -1.88
CA ALA A 138 7.55 -0.90 -2.49
C ALA A 138 8.00 0.18 -1.51
N ALA A 139 7.03 0.85 -0.84
CA ALA A 139 7.27 1.90 0.14
C ALA A 139 8.12 1.40 1.32
N ALA A 140 7.82 0.22 1.85
CA ALA A 140 8.58 -0.39 2.95
C ALA A 140 10.06 -0.61 2.58
N ARG A 141 10.34 -1.03 1.34
CA ARG A 141 11.71 -1.20 0.82
C ARG A 141 12.41 0.14 0.63
N MET A 142 11.71 1.13 0.07
CA MET A 142 12.26 2.49 -0.08
C MET A 142 12.60 3.10 1.27
N HIS A 143 11.73 2.91 2.27
CA HIS A 143 12.00 3.38 3.63
C HIS A 143 13.22 2.68 4.26
N CYS A 144 13.40 1.38 4.03
CA CYS A 144 14.63 0.68 4.46
C CYS A 144 15.87 1.23 3.75
N ALA A 145 15.78 1.47 2.43
CA ALA A 145 16.87 2.03 1.62
C ALA A 145 17.28 3.43 2.05
N ALA A 146 16.30 4.27 2.45
CA ALA A 146 16.51 5.66 2.86
C ALA A 146 17.29 5.82 4.18
N ARG A 147 17.39 4.77 5.01
CA ARG A 147 18.15 4.74 6.27
C ARG A 147 17.87 5.95 7.17
N GLY A 148 16.58 6.27 7.36
CA GLY A 148 16.12 7.35 8.22
C GLY A 148 16.09 8.73 7.55
N ARG A 149 16.47 8.87 6.28
CA ARG A 149 16.23 10.11 5.53
C ARG A 149 14.74 10.21 5.17
N PRO A 150 14.14 11.41 5.30
CA PRO A 150 12.74 11.62 4.94
C PRO A 150 12.42 11.23 3.50
N LEU A 151 11.25 10.61 3.33
CA LEU A 151 10.67 10.23 2.05
C LEU A 151 9.37 11.00 1.81
N ILE A 152 9.24 11.58 0.62
CA ILE A 152 8.06 12.34 0.20
C ILE A 152 7.42 11.62 -0.98
N GLU A 153 6.15 11.29 -0.85
CA GLU A 153 5.34 10.77 -1.95
C GLU A 153 5.02 11.89 -2.94
N MET A 154 5.33 11.68 -4.23
CA MET A 154 5.12 12.65 -5.32
C MET A 154 4.50 12.01 -6.58
N GLY A 155 3.72 10.95 -6.41
CA GLY A 155 3.19 10.11 -7.50
C GLY A 155 1.78 10.49 -7.98
N ALA A 156 1.11 11.48 -7.39
CA ALA A 156 -0.29 11.82 -7.71
C ALA A 156 -0.56 12.03 -9.22
N ARG A 157 0.39 12.56 -9.97
CA ARG A 157 0.28 12.79 -11.43
C ARG A 157 0.77 11.60 -12.28
N ARG A 158 1.06 10.45 -11.70
CA ARG A 158 1.68 9.27 -12.36
C ARG A 158 0.77 8.05 -12.42
N THR A 159 -0.43 8.17 -11.87
CA THR A 159 -1.44 7.12 -11.86
C THR A 159 -2.84 7.75 -11.94
N HIS A 160 -3.89 6.92 -11.92
CA HIS A 160 -5.28 7.36 -11.81
C HIS A 160 -5.47 8.19 -10.53
N GLU A 161 -6.27 9.26 -10.58
CA GLU A 161 -6.39 10.25 -9.49
C GLU A 161 -6.74 9.62 -8.13
N GLN A 162 -7.70 8.71 -8.09
CA GLN A 162 -8.04 8.03 -6.84
C GLN A 162 -6.93 7.05 -6.39
N ALA A 163 -6.29 6.36 -7.33
CA ALA A 163 -5.16 5.49 -7.04
C ALA A 163 -3.95 6.26 -6.50
N GLY A 164 -3.80 7.54 -6.87
CA GLY A 164 -2.78 8.44 -6.29
C GLY A 164 -3.00 8.66 -4.80
N VAL A 165 -4.24 8.96 -4.40
CA VAL A 165 -4.63 9.11 -2.98
C VAL A 165 -4.38 7.83 -2.19
N ASP A 166 -4.77 6.67 -2.74
CA ASP A 166 -4.59 5.37 -2.11
C ASP A 166 -3.10 4.99 -2.03
N ALA A 167 -2.30 5.35 -3.04
CA ALA A 167 -0.85 5.16 -3.04
C ALA A 167 -0.17 6.00 -1.96
N ALA A 168 -0.57 7.26 -1.79
CA ALA A 168 -0.06 8.12 -0.73
C ALA A 168 -0.38 7.57 0.66
N ARG A 169 -1.59 7.01 0.84
CA ARG A 169 -2.00 6.34 2.08
C ARG A 169 -1.11 5.12 2.38
N ALA A 170 -0.90 4.25 1.39
CA ALA A 170 -0.07 3.05 1.53
C ALA A 170 1.41 3.39 1.78
N ALA A 171 1.92 4.44 1.14
CA ALA A 171 3.27 4.94 1.36
C ALA A 171 3.47 5.46 2.78
N TRP A 172 2.53 6.28 3.27
CA TRP A 172 2.61 6.82 4.62
C TRP A 172 2.51 5.73 5.68
N LEU A 173 1.65 4.73 5.49
CA LEU A 173 1.57 3.52 6.31
C LEU A 173 2.96 2.88 6.49
N CYS A 174 3.77 2.85 5.42
CA CYS A 174 5.05 2.14 5.39
C CYS A 174 6.27 3.02 5.68
N GLY A 175 6.07 4.26 6.14
CA GLY A 175 7.17 5.07 6.68
C GLY A 175 7.49 6.33 5.88
N PHE A 176 6.80 6.65 4.78
CA PHE A 176 6.94 7.95 4.14
C PHE A 176 6.50 9.06 5.11
N ASP A 177 7.15 10.22 5.04
CA ASP A 177 6.94 11.31 6.01
C ASP A 177 5.87 12.30 5.56
N ALA A 178 5.68 12.46 4.26
CA ALA A 178 4.72 13.39 3.68
C ALA A 178 4.28 12.94 2.27
N THR A 179 3.22 13.59 1.77
CA THR A 179 2.76 13.47 0.40
C THR A 179 2.63 14.84 -0.26
N SER A 180 2.72 14.89 -1.58
CA SER A 180 2.35 16.06 -2.38
C SER A 180 0.85 16.10 -2.72
N ASP A 181 0.10 15.03 -2.42
CA ASP A 181 -1.32 14.89 -2.71
C ASP A 181 -2.18 15.54 -1.61
N LEU A 182 -2.88 16.61 -1.97
CA LEU A 182 -3.70 17.36 -1.01
C LEU A 182 -4.93 16.58 -0.56
N GLU A 183 -5.51 15.76 -1.44
CA GLU A 183 -6.67 14.94 -1.10
C GLU A 183 -6.30 13.84 -0.11
N ALA A 184 -5.13 13.22 -0.29
CA ALA A 184 -4.60 12.26 0.69
C ALA A 184 -4.34 12.93 2.04
N GLY A 185 -3.82 14.16 2.03
CA GLY A 185 -3.65 14.97 3.26
C GLY A 185 -4.98 15.21 3.96
N LEU A 186 -5.99 15.65 3.24
CA LEU A 186 -7.31 15.97 3.80
C LEU A 186 -8.02 14.71 4.32
N ARG A 187 -8.06 13.63 3.54
CA ARG A 187 -8.79 12.40 3.93
C ARG A 187 -8.14 11.61 5.04
N HIS A 188 -6.82 11.56 5.05
CA HIS A 188 -6.08 10.64 5.91
C HIS A 188 -5.22 11.33 6.97
N GLY A 189 -5.20 12.67 7.01
CA GLY A 189 -4.38 13.44 7.95
C GLY A 189 -2.88 13.28 7.70
N ILE A 190 -2.46 12.96 6.47
CA ILE A 190 -1.06 12.82 6.09
C ILE A 190 -0.45 14.22 5.94
N PRO A 191 0.74 14.49 6.52
CA PRO A 191 1.44 15.75 6.29
C PRO A 191 1.65 16.01 4.80
N THR A 192 1.27 17.20 4.34
CA THR A 192 1.47 17.57 2.93
C THR A 192 2.67 18.49 2.78
N THR A 193 3.42 18.30 1.70
CA THR A 193 4.55 19.16 1.33
C THR A 193 4.64 19.27 -0.19
N GLY A 194 5.21 20.37 -0.65
CA GLY A 194 5.40 20.59 -2.07
C GLY A 194 6.45 21.68 -2.30
N THR A 195 6.98 21.68 -3.52
CA THR A 195 7.89 22.73 -4.03
C THR A 195 7.30 23.31 -5.30
N ALA A 196 8.00 24.26 -5.92
CA ALA A 196 7.64 24.75 -7.24
C ALA A 196 7.99 23.70 -8.33
N ALA A 197 7.32 23.77 -9.47
CA ALA A 197 7.68 23.04 -10.68
C ALA A 197 8.49 23.95 -11.63
N HIS A 198 9.18 23.36 -12.63
CA HIS A 198 9.93 24.11 -13.64
C HIS A 198 9.07 25.18 -14.34
N ALA A 199 7.78 24.90 -14.60
CA ALA A 199 6.85 25.86 -15.18
C ALA A 199 6.74 27.17 -14.36
N PHE A 200 6.89 27.10 -13.03
CA PHE A 200 6.91 28.30 -12.20
C PHE A 200 8.15 29.13 -12.49
N VAL A 201 9.32 28.52 -12.55
CA VAL A 201 10.58 29.23 -12.84
C VAL A 201 10.55 29.82 -14.24
N LEU A 202 10.06 29.06 -15.23
CA LEU A 202 9.91 29.49 -16.63
C LEU A 202 8.92 30.65 -16.84
N ALA A 203 8.03 30.89 -15.89
CA ALA A 203 7.05 32.00 -15.95
C ALA A 203 7.66 33.37 -15.59
N PHE A 204 8.92 33.41 -15.14
CA PHE A 204 9.60 34.65 -14.77
C PHE A 204 10.72 34.98 -15.74
N PRO A 205 11.08 36.29 -15.88
CA PRO A 205 12.19 36.70 -16.74
C PRO A 205 13.54 36.08 -16.36
N THR A 206 13.77 35.85 -15.07
CA THR A 206 14.96 35.19 -14.54
C THR A 206 14.61 34.20 -13.44
N GLU A 207 15.45 33.21 -13.25
CA GLU A 207 15.34 32.25 -12.14
C GLU A 207 15.39 32.95 -10.77
N ALA A 208 16.21 34.00 -10.64
CA ALA A 208 16.28 34.79 -9.41
C ALA A 208 14.96 35.47 -9.08
N ASP A 209 14.21 35.98 -10.08
CA ASP A 209 12.90 36.58 -9.88
C ASP A 209 11.86 35.55 -9.39
N ALA A 210 11.90 34.34 -9.94
CA ALA A 210 11.08 33.22 -9.49
C ALA A 210 11.39 32.85 -8.04
N PHE A 211 12.65 32.71 -7.68
CA PHE A 211 13.07 32.41 -6.32
C PHE A 211 12.64 33.49 -5.33
N ALA A 212 12.84 34.78 -5.69
CA ALA A 212 12.37 35.89 -4.89
C ALA A 212 10.85 35.88 -4.68
N ALA A 213 10.08 35.51 -5.71
CA ALA A 213 8.63 35.39 -5.61
C ALA A 213 8.22 34.25 -4.66
N GLN A 214 8.86 33.08 -4.77
CA GLN A 214 8.59 31.94 -3.87
C GLN A 214 8.96 32.27 -2.41
N LEU A 215 10.10 32.88 -2.18
CA LEU A 215 10.54 33.29 -0.85
C LEU A 215 9.59 34.28 -0.17
N ARG A 216 8.99 35.20 -0.93
CA ARG A 216 7.99 36.15 -0.37
C ARG A 216 6.74 35.45 0.18
N THR A 217 6.34 34.32 -0.39
CA THR A 217 5.12 33.60 -0.01
C THR A 217 5.37 32.44 0.94
N GLN A 218 6.52 31.77 0.81
CA GLN A 218 6.85 30.54 1.56
C GLN A 218 7.92 30.76 2.64
N GLY A 219 8.59 31.91 2.64
CA GLY A 219 9.70 32.19 3.54
C GLY A 219 10.99 31.45 3.19
N VAL A 220 12.05 31.76 3.92
CA VAL A 220 13.41 31.24 3.69
C VAL A 220 13.53 29.74 3.92
N GLY A 221 12.64 29.15 4.73
CA GLY A 221 12.60 27.70 5.01
C GLY A 221 12.13 26.84 3.85
N THR A 222 11.69 27.44 2.71
CA THR A 222 11.20 26.73 1.53
C THR A 222 12.30 25.95 0.82
N THR A 223 11.89 25.11 -0.13
CA THR A 223 12.79 24.37 -1.02
C THR A 223 12.74 24.96 -2.43
N LEU A 224 13.87 25.45 -2.95
CA LEU A 224 13.99 26.00 -4.28
C LEU A 224 14.44 24.95 -5.30
N LEU A 225 13.77 24.89 -6.45
CA LEU A 225 14.09 23.98 -7.57
C LEU A 225 15.17 24.63 -8.44
N VAL A 226 16.38 24.08 -8.42
CA VAL A 226 17.60 24.76 -8.96
C VAL A 226 18.10 24.19 -10.27
N ASP A 227 17.41 23.23 -10.87
CA ASP A 227 17.82 22.52 -12.09
C ASP A 227 16.97 22.85 -13.33
N THR A 228 16.35 24.03 -13.34
CA THR A 228 15.56 24.47 -14.52
C THR A 228 16.46 24.77 -15.72
N TYR A 229 17.65 25.31 -15.49
CA TYR A 229 18.64 25.62 -16.53
C TYR A 229 19.99 24.96 -16.23
N ASP A 230 20.80 25.59 -15.39
CA ASP A 230 22.10 25.07 -14.94
C ASP A 230 22.10 24.99 -13.42
N ILE A 231 22.40 23.81 -12.88
CA ILE A 231 22.30 23.53 -11.45
C ILE A 231 23.24 24.44 -10.63
N GLU A 232 24.46 24.68 -11.09
CA GLU A 232 25.43 25.51 -10.35
C GLU A 232 24.99 26.98 -10.31
N GLN A 233 24.51 27.49 -11.46
CA GLN A 233 23.97 28.86 -11.52
C GLN A 233 22.69 28.97 -10.72
N GLY A 234 21.82 27.96 -10.76
CA GLY A 234 20.61 27.89 -9.92
C GLY A 234 20.93 27.94 -8.44
N ILE A 235 21.90 27.17 -7.95
CA ILE A 235 22.36 27.21 -6.55
C ILE A 235 22.92 28.58 -6.19
N ARG A 236 23.77 29.19 -7.03
CA ARG A 236 24.30 30.54 -6.80
C ARG A 236 23.20 31.58 -6.76
N SER A 237 22.21 31.48 -7.65
CA SER A 237 21.04 32.37 -7.68
C SER A 237 20.19 32.19 -6.41
N ALA A 238 19.93 30.95 -6.00
CA ALA A 238 19.19 30.63 -4.80
C ALA A 238 19.81 31.22 -3.53
N VAL A 239 21.11 30.98 -3.31
CA VAL A 239 21.83 31.52 -2.15
C VAL A 239 21.94 33.06 -2.19
N ARG A 240 22.13 33.65 -3.39
CA ARG A 240 22.17 35.13 -3.52
C ARG A 240 20.84 35.76 -3.12
N VAL A 241 19.70 35.15 -3.47
CA VAL A 241 18.37 35.72 -3.21
C VAL A 241 17.86 35.39 -1.81
N ALA A 242 18.11 34.18 -1.31
CA ALA A 242 17.62 33.71 -0.02
C ALA A 242 18.58 33.97 1.17
N GLY A 243 19.86 34.18 0.87
CA GLY A 243 20.91 34.17 1.90
C GLY A 243 21.35 32.74 2.24
N THR A 244 22.25 32.63 3.22
CA THR A 244 22.82 31.35 3.68
C THR A 244 21.87 30.51 4.52
N ASP A 245 20.74 31.08 4.94
CA ASP A 245 19.71 30.41 5.76
C ASP A 245 18.63 29.74 4.93
N LEU A 246 18.83 29.56 3.60
CA LEU A 246 17.93 28.83 2.70
C LEU A 246 17.65 27.45 3.24
N GLY A 247 16.37 27.08 3.37
CA GLY A 247 15.93 25.80 3.94
C GLY A 247 16.39 24.58 3.14
N ALA A 248 16.18 24.57 1.82
CA ALA A 248 16.63 23.47 0.96
C ALA A 248 16.72 23.87 -0.51
N ILE A 249 17.48 23.09 -1.26
CA ILE A 249 17.43 23.02 -2.74
C ILE A 249 16.87 21.67 -3.17
N ARG A 250 16.21 21.62 -4.35
CA ARG A 250 15.78 20.41 -4.99
C ARG A 250 16.47 20.23 -6.34
N ILE A 251 16.96 19.02 -6.58
CA ILE A 251 17.54 18.58 -7.85
C ILE A 251 16.69 17.42 -8.36
N ASP A 252 16.11 17.56 -9.56
CA ASP A 252 15.17 16.62 -10.19
C ASP A 252 15.77 15.87 -11.37
N SER A 253 16.96 16.28 -11.84
CA SER A 253 17.57 15.81 -13.08
C SER A 253 19.06 15.51 -12.95
N GLY A 254 19.58 14.70 -13.88
CA GLY A 254 20.99 14.33 -13.96
C GLY A 254 21.42 13.20 -13.01
N PRO A 255 22.72 12.87 -12.95
CA PRO A 255 23.26 11.84 -12.06
C PRO A 255 23.13 12.25 -10.59
N ALA A 256 22.16 11.69 -9.87
CA ALA A 256 21.73 12.14 -8.54
C ALA A 256 22.89 12.19 -7.51
N SER A 257 23.75 11.14 -7.43
CA SER A 257 24.86 11.08 -6.49
C SER A 257 25.91 12.16 -6.76
N GLU A 258 26.30 12.32 -8.02
CA GLU A 258 27.28 13.32 -8.43
C GLU A 258 26.73 14.74 -8.26
N GLY A 259 25.48 14.96 -8.69
CA GLY A 259 24.78 16.23 -8.52
C GLY A 259 24.72 16.67 -7.07
N ALA A 260 24.35 15.75 -6.16
CA ALA A 260 24.31 16.04 -4.72
C ALA A 260 25.70 16.43 -4.16
N ARG A 261 26.77 15.70 -4.54
CA ARG A 261 28.13 16.01 -4.09
C ARG A 261 28.61 17.39 -4.57
N ARG A 262 28.39 17.69 -5.85
CA ARG A 262 28.75 19.01 -6.42
C ARG A 262 27.94 20.13 -5.76
N ALA A 263 26.62 19.91 -5.57
CA ALA A 263 25.76 20.87 -4.90
C ALA A 263 26.22 21.13 -3.46
N ARG A 264 26.59 20.11 -2.68
CA ARG A 264 27.07 20.29 -1.29
C ARG A 264 28.35 21.09 -1.25
N VAL A 265 29.33 20.76 -2.07
CA VAL A 265 30.60 21.52 -2.16
C VAL A 265 30.34 22.98 -2.50
N LEU A 266 29.45 23.25 -3.47
CA LEU A 266 29.12 24.62 -3.87
C LEU A 266 28.38 25.38 -2.75
N LEU A 267 27.37 24.77 -2.12
CA LEU A 267 26.64 25.38 -1.00
C LEU A 267 27.59 25.73 0.17
N ASP A 268 28.52 24.83 0.52
CA ASP A 268 29.50 25.06 1.57
C ASP A 268 30.44 26.20 1.20
N SER A 269 30.89 26.29 -0.05
CA SER A 269 31.73 27.39 -0.53
C SER A 269 31.03 28.74 -0.52
N LEU A 270 29.70 28.76 -0.58
CA LEU A 270 28.87 29.97 -0.49
C LEU A 270 28.44 30.30 0.95
N GLY A 271 28.87 29.52 1.96
CA GLY A 271 28.48 29.66 3.34
C GLY A 271 27.13 29.12 3.72
N ALA A 272 26.39 28.47 2.78
CA ALA A 272 25.07 27.90 3.00
C ALA A 272 25.14 26.42 3.50
N THR A 273 25.92 26.19 4.55
CA THR A 273 26.28 24.88 5.09
C THR A 273 25.09 24.13 5.69
N SER A 274 24.04 24.84 6.13
CA SER A 274 22.80 24.28 6.69
C SER A 274 21.71 23.99 5.64
N THR A 275 21.87 24.46 4.40
CA THR A 275 20.91 24.23 3.32
C THR A 275 20.85 22.75 2.98
N ARG A 276 19.65 22.15 3.07
CA ARG A 276 19.40 20.74 2.77
C ARG A 276 19.33 20.48 1.28
N ILE A 277 19.64 19.25 0.87
CA ILE A 277 19.55 18.78 -0.51
C ILE A 277 18.45 17.72 -0.62
N VAL A 278 17.42 18.03 -1.40
CA VAL A 278 16.32 17.11 -1.73
C VAL A 278 16.54 16.57 -3.13
N LEU A 279 16.64 15.26 -3.26
CA LEU A 279 16.77 14.59 -4.54
C LEU A 279 15.43 14.02 -4.98
N THR A 280 15.08 14.23 -6.24
CA THR A 280 13.90 13.67 -6.90
C THR A 280 14.32 13.20 -8.31
N GLY A 281 13.38 12.67 -9.10
CA GLY A 281 13.65 12.17 -10.45
C GLY A 281 13.89 10.65 -10.49
N ASP A 282 12.86 9.91 -10.86
CA ASP A 282 12.83 8.46 -11.10
C ASP A 282 13.50 7.56 -10.03
N LEU A 283 13.43 8.00 -8.76
CA LEU A 283 13.98 7.25 -7.64
C LEU A 283 13.13 6.00 -7.36
N ASP A 284 13.82 4.89 -7.11
CA ASP A 284 13.28 3.64 -6.57
C ASP A 284 14.13 3.16 -5.39
N GLU A 285 13.78 1.99 -4.81
CA GLU A 285 14.52 1.42 -3.69
C GLU A 285 15.99 1.11 -4.02
N PHE A 286 16.32 0.81 -5.28
CA PHE A 286 17.69 0.49 -5.69
C PHE A 286 18.52 1.76 -5.83
N VAL A 287 18.00 2.76 -6.52
CA VAL A 287 18.65 4.07 -6.64
C VAL A 287 18.86 4.72 -5.29
N ILE A 288 17.84 4.68 -4.39
CA ILE A 288 17.97 5.20 -3.02
C ILE A 288 19.07 4.47 -2.25
N THR A 289 19.24 3.14 -2.46
CA THR A 289 20.31 2.38 -1.83
C THR A 289 21.69 2.83 -2.33
N GLU A 290 21.85 3.14 -3.62
CA GLU A 290 23.09 3.66 -4.20
C GLU A 290 23.43 5.08 -3.70
N LEU A 291 22.42 5.84 -3.29
CA LEU A 291 22.56 7.20 -2.77
C LEU A 291 22.91 7.26 -1.28
N VAL A 292 23.15 6.13 -0.63
CA VAL A 292 23.42 6.07 0.82
C VAL A 292 24.58 6.96 1.27
N ASP A 293 25.63 7.07 0.45
CA ASP A 293 26.83 7.90 0.73
C ASP A 293 26.77 9.27 0.05
N ALA A 294 25.68 9.60 -0.62
CA ALA A 294 25.46 10.93 -1.17
C ALA A 294 24.97 11.89 -0.10
N PRO A 295 25.38 13.19 -0.15
CA PRO A 295 24.92 14.21 0.81
C PRO A 295 23.49 14.67 0.49
N ALA A 296 22.54 13.74 0.48
CA ALA A 296 21.13 13.99 0.31
C ALA A 296 20.44 13.97 1.67
N ASP A 297 19.54 14.92 1.91
CA ASP A 297 18.83 15.07 3.18
C ASP A 297 17.40 14.52 3.11
N ALA A 298 16.82 14.41 1.92
CA ALA A 298 15.50 13.82 1.69
C ALA A 298 15.34 13.34 0.25
N TYR A 299 14.36 12.46 0.03
CA TYR A 299 14.02 11.92 -1.29
C TYR A 299 12.55 12.13 -1.62
N GLY A 300 12.25 12.55 -2.87
CA GLY A 300 10.90 12.57 -3.40
C GLY A 300 10.71 11.47 -4.43
N VAL A 301 9.72 10.60 -4.24
CA VAL A 301 9.47 9.43 -5.08
C VAL A 301 8.11 9.54 -5.74
N GLY A 302 8.07 9.41 -7.06
CA GLY A 302 6.84 9.50 -7.85
C GLY A 302 6.46 8.17 -8.49
N THR A 303 6.74 8.03 -9.79
CA THR A 303 6.30 6.91 -10.65
C THR A 303 6.59 5.53 -10.05
N GLN A 304 7.80 5.31 -9.55
CA GLN A 304 8.19 4.00 -9.05
C GLN A 304 7.36 3.58 -7.83
N LEU A 305 7.04 4.51 -6.95
CA LEU A 305 6.16 4.22 -5.82
C LEU A 305 4.73 3.90 -6.30
N SER A 306 4.11 4.78 -7.11
CA SER A 306 2.73 4.63 -7.58
C SER A 306 2.50 3.37 -8.42
N THR A 307 3.56 2.78 -8.97
CA THR A 307 3.52 1.53 -9.76
C THR A 307 4.05 0.32 -8.99
N GLY A 308 4.27 0.44 -7.68
CA GLY A 308 4.82 -0.64 -6.85
C GLY A 308 6.22 -1.08 -7.27
N SER A 309 7.06 -0.16 -7.77
CA SER A 309 8.38 -0.45 -8.37
C SER A 309 8.30 -1.49 -9.49
N GLY A 310 7.38 -1.27 -10.43
CA GLY A 310 7.14 -2.18 -11.56
C GLY A 310 6.41 -3.47 -11.18
N ARG A 311 5.81 -3.52 -10.00
CA ARG A 311 4.97 -4.62 -9.50
C ARG A 311 3.64 -4.05 -9.02
N PRO A 312 2.73 -3.67 -9.93
CA PRO A 312 1.50 -2.92 -9.59
C PRO A 312 0.44 -3.76 -8.86
N THR A 313 0.69 -5.04 -8.66
CA THR A 313 -0.19 -5.96 -7.93
C THR A 313 0.61 -6.85 -6.98
N ALA A 314 0.06 -7.12 -5.80
CA ALA A 314 0.65 -8.03 -4.83
C ALA A 314 0.52 -9.51 -5.22
N GLY A 315 -0.29 -9.83 -6.25
CA GLY A 315 -0.49 -11.20 -6.72
C GLY A 315 -1.38 -12.04 -5.82
N LEU A 316 -2.27 -11.40 -5.08
CA LEU A 316 -3.23 -12.04 -4.19
C LEU A 316 -4.34 -12.74 -4.99
N VAL A 317 -4.84 -13.83 -4.42
CA VAL A 317 -6.00 -14.58 -4.90
C VAL A 317 -7.02 -14.72 -3.78
N TYR A 318 -8.30 -14.82 -4.14
CA TYR A 318 -9.43 -15.06 -3.24
C TYR A 318 -10.03 -16.43 -3.57
N LYS A 319 -10.00 -17.38 -2.64
CA LYS A 319 -10.35 -18.77 -2.93
C LYS A 319 -11.31 -19.34 -1.91
N LEU A 320 -12.36 -20.03 -2.41
CA LEU A 320 -13.21 -20.87 -1.59
C LEU A 320 -12.36 -22.00 -1.01
N VAL A 321 -12.23 -22.07 0.30
CA VAL A 321 -11.44 -23.06 1.03
C VAL A 321 -12.28 -24.03 1.84
N GLU A 322 -13.53 -23.63 2.19
CA GLU A 322 -14.47 -24.47 2.91
C GLU A 322 -15.91 -24.17 2.48
N THR A 323 -16.74 -25.20 2.37
CA THR A 323 -18.19 -25.05 2.12
C THR A 323 -18.97 -26.16 2.83
N ALA A 324 -20.08 -25.78 3.51
CA ALA A 324 -20.89 -26.66 4.34
C ALA A 324 -20.06 -27.46 5.36
N GLY A 325 -19.07 -26.82 6.00
CA GLY A 325 -18.18 -27.42 7.00
C GLY A 325 -17.18 -28.43 6.42
N ARG A 326 -16.99 -28.47 5.10
CA ARG A 326 -16.03 -29.38 4.44
C ARG A 326 -14.95 -28.58 3.73
N PRO A 327 -13.66 -28.89 4.00
CA PRO A 327 -12.57 -28.33 3.24
C PRO A 327 -12.70 -28.61 1.75
N VAL A 328 -12.43 -27.62 0.92
CA VAL A 328 -12.42 -27.74 -0.55
C VAL A 328 -11.16 -27.08 -1.10
N ALA A 329 -10.60 -27.68 -2.13
CA ALA A 329 -9.45 -27.15 -2.83
C ALA A 329 -9.50 -27.50 -4.31
N LYS A 330 -8.98 -26.60 -5.14
CA LYS A 330 -8.78 -26.90 -6.55
C LYS A 330 -7.59 -27.84 -6.72
N SER A 331 -7.86 -29.05 -7.24
CA SER A 331 -6.82 -29.99 -7.68
C SER A 331 -6.46 -29.70 -9.13
N SER A 332 -5.40 -28.97 -9.40
CA SER A 332 -4.84 -28.80 -10.75
C SER A 332 -3.33 -28.81 -10.67
N GLU A 333 -2.69 -29.31 -11.72
CA GLU A 333 -1.24 -29.43 -11.84
C GLU A 333 -0.54 -28.08 -11.53
N GLY A 334 0.38 -28.08 -10.56
CA GLY A 334 1.14 -26.91 -10.13
C GLY A 334 0.37 -25.85 -9.32
N LYS A 335 -0.88 -26.12 -8.89
CA LYS A 335 -1.72 -25.17 -8.12
C LYS A 335 -2.49 -25.87 -7.00
N ALA A 336 -1.79 -26.55 -6.10
CA ALA A 336 -2.40 -27.07 -4.89
C ALA A 336 -2.62 -25.90 -3.91
N ASP A 337 -3.82 -25.34 -3.90
CA ASP A 337 -4.23 -24.39 -2.85
C ASP A 337 -4.68 -25.23 -1.64
N PRO A 338 -4.27 -24.91 -0.40
CA PRO A 338 -4.73 -25.62 0.78
C PRO A 338 -6.23 -25.39 0.98
N GLY A 339 -6.97 -26.46 1.25
CA GLY A 339 -8.37 -26.39 1.69
C GLY A 339 -8.45 -26.18 3.20
N GLY A 340 -9.62 -25.73 3.68
CA GLY A 340 -9.89 -25.51 5.10
C GLY A 340 -9.62 -24.09 5.57
N ALA A 341 -10.34 -23.71 6.62
CA ALA A 341 -10.19 -22.41 7.26
C ALA A 341 -8.96 -22.42 8.17
N THR A 342 -8.00 -21.53 7.89
CA THR A 342 -6.73 -21.45 8.62
C THR A 342 -6.59 -20.13 9.36
N ARG A 343 -5.76 -20.13 10.40
CA ARG A 343 -5.27 -18.94 11.11
C ARG A 343 -3.75 -18.96 11.17
N ALA A 344 -3.16 -17.77 11.35
CA ALA A 344 -1.72 -17.59 11.34
C ALA A 344 -1.20 -16.97 12.63
N TRP A 345 0.00 -17.41 13.00
CA TRP A 345 0.78 -16.90 14.13
C TRP A 345 2.21 -16.65 13.68
N ARG A 346 2.87 -15.72 14.33
CA ARG A 346 4.31 -15.50 14.18
C ARG A 346 5.02 -15.89 15.45
N ARG A 347 6.07 -16.68 15.32
CA ARG A 347 6.98 -16.97 16.44
C ARG A 347 8.06 -15.90 16.46
N VAL A 348 8.19 -15.25 17.61
CA VAL A 348 9.19 -14.20 17.85
C VAL A 348 10.15 -14.70 18.93
N VAL A 349 11.42 -14.77 18.59
CA VAL A 349 12.51 -15.22 19.48
C VAL A 349 13.47 -14.06 19.66
N GLU A 350 13.71 -13.64 20.89
CA GLU A 350 14.60 -12.51 21.21
C GLU A 350 14.29 -11.23 20.39
N GLY A 351 13.00 -10.95 20.21
CA GLY A 351 12.53 -9.78 19.46
C GLY A 351 12.65 -9.89 17.93
N ARG A 352 13.00 -11.10 17.40
CA ARG A 352 13.08 -11.37 15.97
C ARG A 352 12.10 -12.45 15.55
N ALA A 353 11.44 -12.22 14.44
CA ALA A 353 10.55 -13.19 13.81
C ALA A 353 11.38 -14.38 13.29
N ALA A 354 11.03 -15.57 13.73
CA ALA A 354 11.70 -16.80 13.36
C ALA A 354 10.95 -17.58 12.28
N GLU A 355 9.63 -17.62 12.39
CA GLU A 355 8.76 -18.38 11.48
C GLU A 355 7.32 -17.85 11.52
N GLU A 356 6.58 -18.15 10.47
CA GLU A 356 5.14 -17.95 10.39
C GLU A 356 4.46 -19.32 10.38
N ILE A 357 3.43 -19.51 11.22
CA ILE A 357 2.79 -20.80 11.45
C ILE A 357 1.32 -20.67 11.06
N VAL A 358 0.85 -21.52 10.14
CA VAL A 358 -0.53 -21.55 9.66
C VAL A 358 -1.14 -22.90 10.04
N LEU A 359 -2.21 -22.88 10.84
CA LEU A 359 -2.90 -24.07 11.32
C LEU A 359 -4.38 -24.06 10.96
N ASP A 360 -4.92 -25.26 10.74
CA ASP A 360 -6.35 -25.50 10.52
C ASP A 360 -7.16 -25.32 11.81
N GLY A 361 -8.44 -24.91 11.67
CA GLY A 361 -9.42 -24.91 12.76
C GLY A 361 -9.13 -23.94 13.89
N GLY A 362 -8.21 -22.98 13.72
CA GLY A 362 -7.94 -21.95 14.71
C GLY A 362 -7.23 -22.41 15.97
N ARG A 363 -6.63 -23.61 15.98
CA ARG A 363 -5.78 -24.07 17.10
C ARG A 363 -4.55 -23.19 17.21
N ALA A 364 -4.21 -22.80 18.45
CA ALA A 364 -2.93 -22.17 18.70
C ALA A 364 -1.80 -23.20 18.49
N PRO A 365 -0.64 -22.78 17.92
CA PRO A 365 0.52 -23.66 17.79
C PRO A 365 0.95 -24.22 19.15
N ALA A 366 1.53 -25.43 19.15
CA ALA A 366 2.17 -25.98 20.33
C ALA A 366 3.31 -25.08 20.81
N GLY A 367 3.65 -25.15 22.10
CA GLY A 367 4.75 -24.40 22.70
C GLY A 367 6.07 -24.60 21.97
N GLY A 368 7.00 -23.68 22.19
CA GLY A 368 8.34 -23.64 21.59
C GLY A 368 9.09 -22.43 22.12
N PRO A 369 10.33 -22.17 21.69
CA PRO A 369 11.07 -21.00 22.12
C PRO A 369 10.42 -19.71 21.69
N GLY A 370 10.47 -18.68 22.52
CA GLY A 370 9.95 -17.35 22.21
C GLY A 370 8.45 -17.18 22.41
N GLU A 371 7.93 -16.09 21.90
CA GLU A 371 6.53 -15.67 21.97
C GLU A 371 5.77 -16.04 20.68
N LEU A 372 4.52 -16.46 20.85
CA LEU A 372 3.59 -16.67 19.74
C LEU A 372 2.63 -15.48 19.64
N ARG A 373 2.76 -14.70 18.59
CA ARG A 373 1.89 -13.57 18.30
C ARG A 373 0.84 -13.95 17.25
N PRO A 374 -0.47 -13.86 17.56
CA PRO A 374 -1.50 -14.05 16.55
C PRO A 374 -1.41 -12.92 15.52
N LEU A 375 -1.59 -13.25 14.24
CA LEU A 375 -1.53 -12.29 13.13
C LEU A 375 -2.92 -11.84 12.68
N THR A 376 -3.95 -12.61 13.04
CA THR A 376 -5.33 -12.38 12.63
C THR A 376 -6.07 -11.49 13.64
N VAL A 377 -6.71 -10.44 13.13
CA VAL A 377 -7.60 -9.53 13.87
C VAL A 377 -8.99 -9.52 13.22
N PRO A 378 -10.08 -9.31 13.97
CA PRO A 378 -11.43 -9.18 13.41
C PRO A 378 -11.57 -7.82 12.72
N TYR A 379 -12.22 -7.81 11.55
CA TYR A 379 -12.60 -6.62 10.78
C TYR A 379 -14.11 -6.41 10.74
N LEU A 380 -14.88 -7.50 10.53
CA LEU A 380 -16.34 -7.52 10.64
C LEU A 380 -16.77 -8.75 11.42
N THR A 381 -17.84 -8.62 12.18
CA THR A 381 -18.51 -9.72 12.90
C THR A 381 -20.00 -9.61 12.67
N GLY A 382 -20.61 -10.60 12.03
CA GLY A 382 -22.01 -10.57 11.66
C GLY A 382 -22.38 -9.38 10.76
N GLY A 383 -21.47 -8.96 9.88
CA GLY A 383 -21.62 -7.79 9.01
C GLY A 383 -21.31 -6.43 9.66
N GLU A 384 -21.13 -6.39 10.97
CA GLU A 384 -20.85 -5.15 11.70
C GLU A 384 -19.35 -4.90 11.86
N PRO A 385 -18.86 -3.67 11.58
CA PRO A 385 -17.45 -3.37 11.65
C PRO A 385 -16.92 -3.37 13.09
N ALA A 386 -15.76 -4.00 13.27
CA ALA A 386 -14.99 -3.87 14.49
C ALA A 386 -14.34 -2.47 14.61
N ALA A 387 -13.91 -2.10 15.80
CA ALA A 387 -13.12 -0.89 15.99
C ALA A 387 -11.76 -1.05 15.31
N LEU A 388 -11.56 -0.35 14.20
CA LEU A 388 -10.30 -0.37 13.45
C LEU A 388 -9.28 0.59 14.06
N PRO A 389 -7.98 0.25 14.04
CA PRO A 389 -6.93 1.20 14.33
C PRO A 389 -6.98 2.40 13.39
N THR A 390 -6.58 3.57 13.87
CA THR A 390 -6.34 4.72 12.99
C THR A 390 -5.18 4.42 12.03
N LEU A 391 -5.09 5.15 10.92
CA LEU A 391 -3.96 5.00 10.00
C LEU A 391 -2.61 5.24 10.71
N ALA A 392 -2.55 6.17 11.68
CA ALA A 392 -1.36 6.37 12.51
C ALA A 392 -1.03 5.13 13.35
N GLY A 393 -2.02 4.50 13.98
CA GLY A 393 -1.83 3.25 14.72
C GLY A 393 -1.37 2.10 13.84
N SER A 394 -1.90 2.00 12.61
CA SER A 394 -1.46 1.00 11.62
C SER A 394 -0.01 1.25 11.16
N ARG A 395 0.40 2.53 11.02
CA ARG A 395 1.79 2.91 10.73
C ARG A 395 2.74 2.50 11.86
N GLU A 396 2.39 2.78 13.10
CA GLU A 396 3.18 2.36 14.27
C GLU A 396 3.29 0.83 14.34
N HIS A 397 2.19 0.12 14.07
CA HIS A 397 2.18 -1.34 13.97
C HIS A 397 3.14 -1.82 12.89
N HIS A 398 3.06 -1.25 11.68
CA HIS A 398 3.96 -1.60 10.58
C HIS A 398 5.44 -1.45 10.94
N LEU A 399 5.81 -0.29 11.49
CA LEU A 399 7.21 0.00 11.82
C LEU A 399 7.75 -1.00 12.87
N ARG A 400 6.92 -1.36 13.86
CA ARG A 400 7.25 -2.34 14.89
C ARG A 400 7.34 -3.77 14.30
N ALA A 401 6.30 -4.23 13.59
CA ALA A 401 6.23 -5.57 13.02
C ALA A 401 7.31 -5.83 11.96
N ARG A 402 7.62 -4.81 11.12
CA ARG A 402 8.74 -4.88 10.19
C ARG A 402 10.09 -4.94 10.92
N GLY A 403 10.23 -4.24 12.05
CA GLY A 403 11.42 -4.29 12.89
C GLY A 403 11.70 -5.68 13.49
N GLU A 404 10.68 -6.55 13.59
CA GLU A 404 10.85 -7.94 13.99
C GLU A 404 11.49 -8.82 12.90
N LEU A 405 11.39 -8.45 11.62
CA LEU A 405 11.94 -9.27 10.53
C LEU A 405 13.46 -9.42 10.64
N PRO A 406 14.04 -10.53 10.13
CA PRO A 406 15.48 -10.70 10.03
C PRO A 406 16.14 -9.52 9.30
N SER A 407 17.27 -9.07 9.82
CA SER A 407 17.92 -7.85 9.29
C SER A 407 18.34 -7.97 7.82
N ASP A 408 18.69 -9.15 7.36
CA ASP A 408 19.02 -9.43 5.96
C ASP A 408 17.78 -9.34 5.05
N ALA A 409 16.58 -9.64 5.57
CA ALA A 409 15.32 -9.48 4.84
C ALA A 409 14.95 -8.02 4.58
N LEU A 410 15.46 -7.09 5.38
CA LEU A 410 15.26 -5.65 5.24
C LEU A 410 16.19 -5.02 4.19
N LEU A 411 17.19 -5.73 3.73
CA LEU A 411 18.07 -5.27 2.66
C LEU A 411 17.34 -5.26 1.31
N VAL A 412 17.66 -4.27 0.48
CA VAL A 412 17.18 -4.19 -0.90
C VAL A 412 18.01 -5.12 -1.78
N ALA A 413 17.84 -6.41 -1.58
CA ALA A 413 18.56 -7.46 -2.29
C ALA A 413 17.62 -8.62 -2.65
N ALA A 414 18.01 -9.39 -3.66
CA ALA A 414 17.37 -10.67 -3.94
C ALA A 414 17.73 -11.69 -2.84
N GLY A 415 16.81 -12.59 -2.54
CA GLY A 415 17.01 -13.62 -1.53
C GLY A 415 15.77 -14.49 -1.34
N PRO A 416 15.81 -15.47 -0.43
CA PRO A 416 14.64 -16.25 -0.04
C PRO A 416 13.60 -15.35 0.64
N GLU A 417 12.41 -15.87 0.85
CA GLU A 417 11.39 -15.19 1.66
C GLU A 417 11.92 -14.89 3.06
N ALA A 418 11.42 -13.81 3.67
CA ALA A 418 11.92 -13.31 4.95
C ALA A 418 11.79 -14.30 6.09
N LEU A 419 10.74 -15.13 6.04
CA LEU A 419 10.44 -16.14 7.07
C LEU A 419 10.01 -17.44 6.40
N PRO A 420 10.33 -18.60 6.99
CA PRO A 420 9.69 -19.85 6.61
C PRO A 420 8.22 -19.85 7.03
N LEU A 421 7.35 -20.43 6.18
CA LEU A 421 5.95 -20.69 6.48
C LEU A 421 5.80 -22.17 6.86
N LEU A 422 5.40 -22.45 8.10
CA LEU A 422 5.07 -23.78 8.57
C LEU A 422 3.55 -24.00 8.48
N ARG A 423 3.15 -25.19 8.05
CA ARG A 423 1.75 -25.61 8.00
C ARG A 423 1.56 -26.89 8.82
N GLY A 424 0.47 -26.98 9.56
CA GLY A 424 0.12 -28.16 10.35
C GLY A 424 -1.38 -28.41 10.41
#